data_ef67940876df872337198e6d3f6db347
#
_entry.id   ef67940876df872337198e6d3f6db347
#
_cell.length_a   1.000
_cell.length_b   1.000
_cell.length_c   1.000
_cell.angle_alpha   90.00
_cell.angle_beta   90.00
_cell.angle_gamma   90.00
#
_symmetry.space_group_name_H-M   'P 1'
#
loop_
_entity.id
_entity.type
_entity.pdbx_description
1 polymer ?
#
loop_
_entity_poly.entity_id
_entity_poly.type
_entity_poly.pdbx_seq_one_letter_code
_entity_poly.pdbx_strand_id
1 'polypeptide(L)'
;MAERFPTVLIVEDDPDLAEMLQAYLSMDGYAVLTVSQGEQALALAYNDPPALIVLDIWLPGMDGFEVCARLQESHRTRHIPIIFLTERRERMDRLRGLDMGGFDYITKPFDLYELRLRMRNTIRRASLSGALNAITGLPQGELTMQALEQALHGGADWGMLIVTLKGVRAFSEQYGFVAGDNVMRVVALTLNNAGSEIGGPASFCGHLEEHTLVLIVHASALDALHARIVERLGEALEYFYPADNRGPNAFTSDRLRLSIGSLTAQQGPFADSVDLVQRLLAARQDVAAGGR
;
A
#
# COMPACT_ATOMS: atom_id res chain seq x y z
N MET A 1 -21.00 -10.85 6.60
CA MET A 1 -19.55 -11.16 6.68
C MET A 1 -19.17 -11.01 8.15
N ALA A 2 -18.54 -12.03 8.76
CA ALA A 2 -18.07 -11.90 10.14
C ALA A 2 -16.99 -10.82 10.18
N GLU A 3 -17.13 -9.82 11.05
CA GLU A 3 -16.07 -8.85 11.33
C GLU A 3 -14.83 -9.64 11.77
N ARG A 4 -13.79 -9.60 10.93
CA ARG A 4 -12.52 -10.22 11.24
C ARG A 4 -11.80 -9.28 12.19
N PHE A 5 -11.74 -9.63 13.47
CA PHE A 5 -11.00 -8.86 14.46
C PHE A 5 -9.52 -8.76 14.05
N PRO A 6 -8.89 -7.58 14.21
CA PRO A 6 -7.48 -7.42 13.86
C PRO A 6 -6.61 -8.36 14.71
N THR A 7 -5.71 -9.10 14.03
CA THR A 7 -4.79 -10.02 14.70
C THR A 7 -3.61 -9.24 15.29
N VAL A 8 -3.32 -9.46 16.56
CA VAL A 8 -2.16 -8.91 17.28
C VAL A 8 -1.25 -10.07 17.68
N LEU A 9 0.03 -9.95 17.33
CA LEU A 9 1.06 -10.89 17.75
C LEU A 9 1.82 -10.33 18.96
N ILE A 10 1.84 -11.06 20.06
CA ILE A 10 2.62 -10.74 21.27
C ILE A 10 3.84 -11.66 21.27
N VAL A 11 5.01 -11.06 21.42
CA VAL A 11 6.30 -11.75 21.51
C VAL A 11 6.90 -11.39 22.87
N GLU A 12 6.76 -12.31 23.82
CA GLU A 12 7.12 -12.11 25.23
C GLU A 12 7.52 -13.47 25.84
N ASP A 13 8.67 -13.54 26.49
CA ASP A 13 9.20 -14.78 27.09
C ASP A 13 8.68 -15.03 28.51
N ASP A 14 8.17 -13.99 29.19
CA ASP A 14 7.46 -14.14 30.46
C ASP A 14 6.02 -14.66 30.21
N PRO A 15 5.72 -15.94 30.60
CA PRO A 15 4.42 -16.53 30.34
C PRO A 15 3.27 -15.84 31.09
N ASP A 16 3.50 -15.32 32.28
CA ASP A 16 2.47 -14.67 33.09
C ASP A 16 2.08 -13.33 32.46
N LEU A 17 3.06 -12.58 31.97
CA LEU A 17 2.83 -11.33 31.25
C LEU A 17 2.14 -11.59 29.90
N ALA A 18 2.57 -12.61 29.15
CA ALA A 18 1.97 -12.98 27.88
C ALA A 18 0.49 -13.38 28.04
N GLU A 19 0.16 -14.22 29.05
CA GLU A 19 -1.22 -14.64 29.35
C GLU A 19 -2.09 -13.44 29.78
N MET A 20 -1.57 -12.57 30.63
CA MET A 20 -2.27 -11.35 31.07
C MET A 20 -2.58 -10.44 29.87
N LEU A 21 -1.61 -10.20 28.98
CA LEU A 21 -1.80 -9.39 27.79
C LEU A 21 -2.80 -10.03 26.83
N GLN A 22 -2.70 -11.34 26.62
CA GLN A 22 -3.63 -12.08 25.77
C GLN A 22 -5.07 -11.97 26.28
N ALA A 23 -5.29 -12.20 27.58
CA ALA A 23 -6.61 -12.11 28.19
C ALA A 23 -7.19 -10.68 28.06
N TYR A 24 -6.40 -9.67 28.38
CA TYR A 24 -6.83 -8.27 28.34
C TYR A 24 -7.20 -7.80 26.94
N LEU A 25 -6.34 -8.09 25.95
CA LEU A 25 -6.56 -7.64 24.56
C LEU A 25 -7.65 -8.44 23.85
N SER A 26 -7.84 -9.71 24.19
CA SER A 26 -8.95 -10.52 23.66
C SER A 26 -10.31 -9.98 24.12
N MET A 27 -10.41 -9.44 25.35
CA MET A 27 -11.63 -8.78 25.83
C MET A 27 -11.95 -7.49 25.05
N ASP A 28 -10.94 -6.87 24.47
CA ASP A 28 -11.07 -5.63 23.68
C ASP A 28 -11.35 -5.90 22.18
N GLY A 29 -11.56 -7.19 21.80
CA GLY A 29 -11.94 -7.60 20.45
C GLY A 29 -10.77 -7.84 19.49
N TYR A 30 -9.56 -8.08 19.99
CA TYR A 30 -8.43 -8.50 19.17
C TYR A 30 -8.34 -10.03 19.07
N ALA A 31 -7.93 -10.54 17.90
CA ALA A 31 -7.46 -11.91 17.79
C ALA A 31 -5.98 -11.93 18.20
N VAL A 32 -5.67 -12.54 19.35
CA VAL A 32 -4.32 -12.47 19.95
C VAL A 32 -3.58 -13.77 19.77
N LEU A 33 -2.37 -13.70 19.21
CA LEU A 33 -1.40 -14.78 19.13
C LEU A 33 -0.23 -14.46 20.06
N THR A 34 0.28 -15.46 20.78
CA THR A 34 1.43 -15.31 21.69
C THR A 34 2.54 -16.27 21.31
N VAL A 35 3.76 -15.81 21.31
CA VAL A 35 4.99 -16.62 21.14
C VAL A 35 6.07 -16.11 22.10
N SER A 36 6.99 -17.00 22.48
CA SER A 36 8.06 -16.69 23.44
C SER A 36 9.45 -16.51 22.80
N GLN A 37 9.55 -16.61 21.47
CA GLN A 37 10.83 -16.58 20.75
C GLN A 37 10.71 -15.78 19.46
N GLY A 38 11.81 -15.09 19.10
CA GLY A 38 11.88 -14.24 17.90
C GLY A 38 11.68 -15.01 16.60
N GLU A 39 12.22 -16.23 16.49
CA GLU A 39 12.09 -17.09 15.31
C GLU A 39 10.64 -17.50 15.05
N GLN A 40 9.90 -17.79 16.12
CA GLN A 40 8.46 -18.11 16.02
C GLN A 40 7.66 -16.90 15.55
N ALA A 41 8.01 -15.70 16.05
CA ALA A 41 7.37 -14.45 15.63
C ALA A 41 7.58 -14.19 14.14
N LEU A 42 8.80 -14.38 13.63
CA LEU A 42 9.11 -14.25 12.20
C LEU A 42 8.31 -15.23 11.37
N ALA A 43 8.26 -16.52 11.77
CA ALA A 43 7.54 -17.55 11.05
C ALA A 43 6.04 -17.24 10.93
N LEU A 44 5.41 -16.78 12.02
CA LEU A 44 4.00 -16.38 12.01
C LEU A 44 3.77 -15.14 11.14
N ALA A 45 4.59 -14.09 11.31
CA ALA A 45 4.45 -12.85 10.57
C ALA A 45 4.65 -13.03 9.06
N TYR A 46 5.51 -13.94 8.62
CA TYR A 46 5.71 -14.25 7.20
C TYR A 46 4.54 -15.05 6.60
N ASN A 47 3.89 -15.92 7.37
CA ASN A 47 2.79 -16.74 6.91
C ASN A 47 1.46 -15.98 6.88
N ASP A 48 1.10 -15.33 7.99
CA ASP A 48 -0.13 -14.55 8.15
C ASP A 48 0.21 -13.22 8.87
N PRO A 49 0.49 -12.14 8.12
CA PRO A 49 0.93 -10.86 8.68
C PRO A 49 -0.10 -10.29 9.67
N PRO A 50 0.27 -10.07 10.97
CA PRO A 50 -0.62 -9.47 11.95
C PRO A 50 -0.81 -7.97 11.70
N ALA A 51 -1.90 -7.41 12.24
CA ALA A 51 -2.17 -5.97 12.21
C ALA A 51 -1.21 -5.15 13.10
N LEU A 52 -0.60 -5.79 14.10
CA LEU A 52 0.37 -5.21 15.03
C LEU A 52 1.21 -6.30 15.68
N ILE A 53 2.47 -5.99 15.97
CA ILE A 53 3.33 -6.82 16.82
C ILE A 53 3.65 -6.03 18.09
N VAL A 54 3.39 -6.62 19.25
CA VAL A 54 3.90 -6.18 20.57
C VAL A 54 5.11 -7.04 20.89
N LEU A 55 6.28 -6.45 20.98
CA LEU A 55 7.57 -7.15 20.93
C LEU A 55 8.45 -6.79 22.12
N ASP A 56 8.75 -7.77 22.98
CA ASP A 56 9.80 -7.56 23.97
C ASP A 56 11.17 -7.46 23.29
N ILE A 57 12.00 -6.58 23.83
CA ILE A 57 13.38 -6.44 23.37
C ILE A 57 14.24 -7.61 23.87
N TRP A 58 13.97 -8.08 25.08
CA TRP A 58 14.73 -9.15 25.72
C TRP A 58 14.07 -10.51 25.48
N LEU A 59 14.49 -11.18 24.42
CA LEU A 59 14.02 -12.52 24.11
C LEU A 59 15.20 -13.50 24.14
N PRO A 60 14.97 -14.77 24.49
CA PRO A 60 15.99 -15.79 24.38
C PRO A 60 16.36 -16.07 22.92
N GLY A 61 17.65 -16.18 22.63
CA GLY A 61 18.16 -16.44 21.29
C GLY A 61 18.25 -15.17 20.44
N MET A 62 17.20 -14.82 19.73
CA MET A 62 17.11 -13.62 18.89
C MET A 62 16.43 -12.48 19.63
N ASP A 63 17.11 -11.35 19.81
CA ASP A 63 16.52 -10.20 20.48
C ASP A 63 15.45 -9.49 19.60
N GLY A 64 14.61 -8.65 20.26
CA GLY A 64 13.51 -7.96 19.56
C GLY A 64 13.98 -6.99 18.47
N PHE A 65 15.20 -6.45 18.56
CA PHE A 65 15.74 -5.59 17.51
C PHE A 65 16.12 -6.39 16.26
N GLU A 66 16.67 -7.58 16.44
CA GLU A 66 16.99 -8.48 15.34
C GLU A 66 15.72 -8.99 14.65
N VAL A 67 14.67 -9.34 15.43
CA VAL A 67 13.35 -9.67 14.89
C VAL A 67 12.83 -8.52 14.02
N CYS A 68 12.85 -7.29 14.54
CA CYS A 68 12.41 -6.11 13.82
C CYS A 68 13.21 -5.90 12.53
N ALA A 69 14.54 -5.99 12.56
CA ALA A 69 15.39 -5.83 11.39
C ALA A 69 15.02 -6.82 10.28
N ARG A 70 14.83 -8.10 10.62
CA ARG A 70 14.42 -9.13 9.66
C ARG A 70 13.02 -8.91 9.09
N LEU A 71 12.07 -8.41 9.90
CA LEU A 71 10.73 -8.04 9.41
C LEU A 71 10.80 -6.88 8.40
N GLN A 72 11.73 -5.93 8.59
CA GLN A 72 11.91 -4.79 7.69
C GLN A 72 12.55 -5.15 6.34
N GLU A 73 13.34 -6.22 6.27
CA GLU A 73 13.96 -6.70 5.03
C GLU A 73 12.93 -7.24 4.02
N SER A 74 11.77 -7.70 4.48
CA SER A 74 10.74 -8.29 3.63
C SER A 74 9.65 -7.29 3.26
N HIS A 75 9.35 -7.15 1.98
CA HIS A 75 8.21 -6.36 1.48
C HIS A 75 6.87 -6.77 2.09
N ARG A 76 6.74 -8.04 2.50
CA ARG A 76 5.51 -8.59 3.05
C ARG A 76 5.26 -8.21 4.51
N THR A 77 6.32 -7.92 5.27
CA THR A 77 6.25 -7.68 6.72
C THR A 77 6.73 -6.29 7.16
N ARG A 78 7.46 -5.57 6.32
CA ARG A 78 8.01 -4.24 6.66
C ARG A 78 6.98 -3.18 7.02
N HIS A 79 5.73 -3.38 6.60
CA HIS A 79 4.63 -2.45 6.89
C HIS A 79 3.91 -2.76 8.19
N ILE A 80 4.21 -3.91 8.84
CA ILE A 80 3.60 -4.29 10.11
C ILE A 80 4.11 -3.35 11.20
N PRO A 81 3.22 -2.63 11.89
CA PRO A 81 3.64 -1.76 12.96
C PRO A 81 4.10 -2.58 14.18
N ILE A 82 5.11 -2.06 14.89
CA ILE A 82 5.69 -2.71 16.06
C ILE A 82 5.61 -1.75 17.24
N ILE A 83 5.18 -2.26 18.40
CA ILE A 83 5.33 -1.59 19.69
C ILE A 83 6.32 -2.40 20.53
N PHE A 84 7.45 -1.79 20.87
CA PHE A 84 8.43 -2.43 21.73
C PHE A 84 8.05 -2.33 23.21
N LEU A 85 8.21 -3.45 23.94
CA LEU A 85 8.23 -3.48 25.39
C LEU A 85 9.68 -3.39 25.86
N THR A 86 10.00 -2.46 26.79
CA THR A 86 11.38 -2.23 27.21
C THR A 86 11.48 -1.88 28.69
N GLU A 87 12.51 -2.35 29.37
CA GLU A 87 12.79 -2.00 30.77
C GLU A 87 13.52 -0.64 30.94
N ARG A 88 14.14 -0.09 29.88
CA ARG A 88 14.97 1.13 29.99
C ARG A 88 14.78 2.10 28.82
N ARG A 89 14.55 3.39 29.16
CA ARG A 89 14.48 4.50 28.19
C ARG A 89 15.79 4.73 27.43
N GLU A 90 16.95 4.47 28.03
CA GLU A 90 18.28 4.75 27.46
C GLU A 90 18.61 3.94 26.20
N ARG A 91 17.95 2.79 25.97
CA ARG A 91 18.11 1.99 24.76
C ARG A 91 17.30 2.48 23.58
N MET A 92 16.33 3.35 23.83
CA MET A 92 15.50 3.94 22.78
C MET A 92 16.24 4.98 21.93
N ASP A 93 17.34 5.54 22.42
CA ASP A 93 18.19 6.42 21.63
C ASP A 93 18.90 5.67 20.49
N ARG A 94 19.10 4.35 20.62
CA ARG A 94 19.55 3.49 19.52
C ARG A 94 18.49 3.32 18.41
N LEU A 95 17.21 3.20 18.76
CA LEU A 95 16.11 3.11 17.79
C LEU A 95 15.88 4.44 17.05
N ARG A 96 16.04 5.58 17.73
CA ARG A 96 15.97 6.90 17.11
C ARG A 96 17.10 7.16 16.12
N GLY A 97 18.28 6.52 16.36
CA GLY A 97 19.44 6.61 15.47
C GLY A 97 19.38 5.70 14.24
N LEU A 98 18.44 4.74 14.17
CA LEU A 98 18.32 3.78 13.08
C LEU A 98 17.34 4.22 11.97
N ASP A 99 16.82 5.43 12.00
CA ASP A 99 15.87 5.98 10.99
C ASP A 99 14.68 5.03 10.66
N MET A 100 14.33 4.15 11.63
CA MET A 100 13.28 3.14 11.48
C MET A 100 11.93 3.80 11.78
N GLY A 101 11.39 4.52 10.79
CA GLY A 101 10.11 5.22 10.90
C GLY A 101 8.93 4.28 11.21
N GLY A 102 8.15 4.63 12.23
CA GLY A 102 6.84 4.00 12.46
C GLY A 102 6.73 3.11 13.69
N PHE A 103 7.76 3.02 14.54
CA PHE A 103 7.72 2.24 15.78
C PHE A 103 7.32 3.08 16.98
N ASP A 104 6.53 2.48 17.87
CA ASP A 104 6.24 3.02 19.20
C ASP A 104 6.90 2.14 20.29
N TYR A 105 6.96 2.60 21.52
CA TYR A 105 7.50 1.85 22.64
C TYR A 105 6.76 2.12 23.94
N ILE A 106 6.80 1.15 24.84
CA ILE A 106 6.28 1.24 26.19
C ILE A 106 7.33 0.70 27.16
N THR A 107 7.57 1.46 28.24
CA THR A 107 8.51 1.04 29.29
C THR A 107 7.82 0.18 30.35
N LYS A 108 8.41 -0.96 30.68
CA LYS A 108 7.99 -1.80 31.81
C LYS A 108 8.43 -1.13 33.15
N PRO A 109 7.58 -1.12 34.21
CA PRO A 109 6.17 -1.52 34.21
C PRO A 109 5.27 -0.50 33.49
N PHE A 110 4.24 -0.98 32.81
CA PHE A 110 3.31 -0.15 32.03
C PHE A 110 1.85 -0.36 32.47
N ASP A 111 1.03 0.62 32.15
CA ASP A 111 -0.41 0.54 32.30
C ASP A 111 -1.03 -0.14 31.06
N LEU A 112 -1.88 -1.14 31.28
CA LEU A 112 -2.58 -1.86 30.19
C LEU A 112 -3.48 -0.94 29.36
N TYR A 113 -4.06 0.08 29.98
CA TYR A 113 -4.86 1.07 29.28
C TYR A 113 -4.01 1.93 28.35
N GLU A 114 -2.79 2.32 28.78
CA GLU A 114 -1.83 3.02 27.92
C GLU A 114 -1.43 2.16 26.73
N LEU A 115 -1.06 0.88 26.96
CA LEU A 115 -0.75 -0.06 25.87
C LEU A 115 -1.89 -0.15 24.86
N ARG A 116 -3.11 -0.34 25.32
CA ARG A 116 -4.32 -0.40 24.49
C ARG A 116 -4.50 0.85 23.62
N LEU A 117 -4.38 2.04 24.21
CA LEU A 117 -4.50 3.30 23.48
C LEU A 117 -3.43 3.44 22.39
N ARG A 118 -2.19 3.09 22.71
CA ARG A 118 -1.07 3.12 21.76
C ARG A 118 -1.30 2.11 20.63
N MET A 119 -1.67 0.88 20.95
CA MET A 119 -1.99 -0.15 19.96
C MET A 119 -3.08 0.32 19.00
N ARG A 120 -4.21 0.81 19.51
CA ARG A 120 -5.31 1.33 18.69
C ARG A 120 -4.87 2.46 17.78
N ASN A 121 -4.08 3.41 18.31
CA ASN A 121 -3.57 4.53 17.51
C ASN A 121 -2.56 4.08 16.47
N THR A 122 -1.71 3.12 16.80
CA THR A 122 -0.68 2.56 15.91
C THR A 122 -1.31 1.75 14.79
N ILE A 123 -2.26 0.85 15.08
CA ILE A 123 -3.04 0.12 14.08
C ILE A 123 -3.78 1.09 13.16
N ARG A 124 -4.45 2.10 13.71
CA ARG A 124 -5.15 3.11 12.91
C ARG A 124 -4.20 3.90 12.01
N ARG A 125 -3.02 4.30 12.50
CA ARG A 125 -2.01 4.98 11.66
C ARG A 125 -1.48 4.07 10.57
N ALA A 126 -1.18 2.80 10.89
CA ALA A 126 -0.72 1.82 9.92
C ALA A 126 -1.78 1.53 8.85
N SER A 127 -3.05 1.40 9.24
CA SER A 127 -4.16 1.27 8.29
C SER A 127 -4.29 2.50 7.41
N LEU A 128 -4.14 3.71 7.96
CA LEU A 128 -4.14 4.96 7.19
C LEU A 128 -2.88 5.11 6.33
N SER A 129 -1.70 4.68 6.81
CA SER A 129 -0.46 4.70 6.05
C SER A 129 -0.46 3.65 4.93
N GLY A 130 -1.09 2.48 5.17
CA GLY A 130 -1.31 1.47 4.14
C GLY A 130 -2.46 1.81 3.19
N ALA A 131 -3.37 2.70 3.58
CA ALA A 131 -4.51 3.13 2.78
C ALA A 131 -4.15 4.15 1.70
N LEU A 132 -3.07 4.92 1.91
CA LEU A 132 -2.55 5.89 0.94
C LEU A 132 -1.14 5.49 0.49
N ASN A 133 -0.88 5.62 -0.79
CA ASN A 133 0.44 5.40 -1.36
C ASN A 133 1.42 6.48 -0.90
N ALA A 134 2.57 6.10 -0.37
CA ALA A 134 3.56 7.02 0.21
C ALA A 134 4.16 8.00 -0.81
N ILE A 135 4.21 7.63 -2.10
CA ILE A 135 4.78 8.44 -3.16
C ILE A 135 3.75 9.42 -3.72
N THR A 136 2.53 8.94 -3.97
CA THR A 136 1.51 9.68 -4.72
C THR A 136 0.42 10.29 -3.84
N GLY A 137 0.27 9.81 -2.60
CA GLY A 137 -0.82 10.21 -1.70
C GLY A 137 -2.21 9.67 -2.09
N LEU A 138 -2.32 8.88 -3.15
CA LEU A 138 -3.59 8.32 -3.60
C LEU A 138 -3.99 7.09 -2.79
N PRO A 139 -5.30 6.79 -2.69
CA PRO A 139 -5.80 5.55 -2.10
C PRO A 139 -5.14 4.30 -2.70
N GLN A 140 -4.89 3.31 -1.85
CA GLN A 140 -4.39 1.99 -2.28
C GLN A 140 -4.96 0.87 -1.41
N GLY A 141 -4.71 -0.39 -1.81
CA GLY A 141 -5.11 -1.56 -1.04
C GLY A 141 -6.62 -1.60 -0.77
N GLU A 142 -6.99 -1.66 0.51
CA GLU A 142 -8.38 -1.81 0.92
C GLU A 142 -9.27 -0.65 0.48
N LEU A 143 -8.81 0.60 0.53
CA LEU A 143 -9.60 1.75 0.08
C LEU A 143 -9.93 1.68 -1.42
N THR A 144 -8.97 1.24 -2.23
CA THR A 144 -9.22 1.06 -3.66
C THR A 144 -10.19 -0.10 -3.90
N MET A 145 -10.05 -1.22 -3.20
CA MET A 145 -10.98 -2.34 -3.32
C MET A 145 -12.40 -1.98 -2.87
N GLN A 146 -12.55 -1.24 -1.78
CA GLN A 146 -13.85 -0.74 -1.32
C GLN A 146 -14.51 0.17 -2.36
N ALA A 147 -13.75 1.05 -3.02
CA ALA A 147 -14.29 1.91 -4.08
C ALA A 147 -14.76 1.10 -5.30
N LEU A 148 -14.04 0.03 -5.68
CA LEU A 148 -14.46 -0.89 -6.74
C LEU A 148 -15.74 -1.64 -6.36
N GLU A 149 -15.84 -2.15 -5.15
CA GLU A 149 -17.04 -2.83 -4.64
C GLU A 149 -18.25 -1.90 -4.56
N GLN A 150 -18.06 -0.67 -4.09
CA GLN A 150 -19.12 0.34 -4.08
C GLN A 150 -19.63 0.65 -5.50
N ALA A 151 -18.74 0.76 -6.49
CA ALA A 151 -19.13 0.97 -7.87
C ALA A 151 -19.94 -0.22 -8.42
N LEU A 152 -19.51 -1.47 -8.14
CA LEU A 152 -20.21 -2.69 -8.55
C LEU A 152 -21.63 -2.77 -7.98
N HIS A 153 -21.83 -2.36 -6.72
CA HIS A 153 -23.14 -2.45 -6.04
C HIS A 153 -23.97 -1.17 -6.14
N GLY A 154 -23.36 -0.05 -6.53
CA GLY A 154 -23.98 1.28 -6.49
C GLY A 154 -24.87 1.64 -7.68
N GLY A 155 -25.02 0.76 -8.67
CA GLY A 155 -25.84 1.02 -9.86
C GLY A 155 -25.07 0.99 -11.18
N ALA A 156 -25.81 1.02 -12.31
CA ALA A 156 -25.30 0.56 -13.60
C ALA A 156 -24.45 1.56 -14.41
N ASP A 157 -24.13 2.73 -13.90
CA ASP A 157 -23.63 3.82 -14.76
C ASP A 157 -22.16 4.21 -14.50
N TRP A 158 -21.34 3.24 -14.10
CA TRP A 158 -19.91 3.48 -13.94
C TRP A 158 -19.10 3.09 -15.18
N GLY A 159 -18.01 3.83 -15.41
CA GLY A 159 -16.91 3.49 -16.28
C GLY A 159 -15.61 3.44 -15.48
N MET A 160 -14.77 2.46 -15.75
CA MET A 160 -13.47 2.29 -15.13
C MET A 160 -12.36 2.31 -16.15
N LEU A 161 -11.29 3.03 -15.82
CA LEU A 161 -10.08 3.10 -16.61
C LEU A 161 -8.91 2.62 -15.76
N ILE A 162 -8.15 1.65 -16.26
CA ILE A 162 -6.90 1.22 -15.63
C ILE A 162 -5.73 1.75 -16.44
N VAL A 163 -4.75 2.30 -15.74
CA VAL A 163 -3.53 2.87 -16.34
C VAL A 163 -2.33 2.23 -15.68
N THR A 164 -1.53 1.50 -16.45
CA THR A 164 -0.26 0.92 -16.00
C THR A 164 0.90 1.68 -16.63
N LEU A 165 1.81 2.17 -15.82
CA LEU A 165 3.07 2.75 -16.26
C LEU A 165 4.14 1.64 -16.33
N LYS A 166 4.53 1.27 -17.54
CA LYS A 166 5.60 0.30 -17.81
C LYS A 166 6.96 0.98 -17.86
N GLY A 167 8.03 0.22 -17.60
CA GLY A 167 9.42 0.71 -17.70
C GLY A 167 9.93 1.49 -16.50
N VAL A 168 9.13 1.68 -15.43
CA VAL A 168 9.53 2.46 -14.25
C VAL A 168 10.76 1.86 -13.57
N ARG A 169 10.85 0.53 -13.49
CA ARG A 169 11.98 -0.14 -12.85
C ARG A 169 13.29 0.14 -13.60
N ALA A 170 13.31 -0.06 -14.91
CA ALA A 170 14.49 0.22 -15.73
C ALA A 170 14.88 1.70 -15.70
N PHE A 171 13.87 2.60 -15.69
CA PHE A 171 14.08 4.04 -15.53
C PHE A 171 14.73 4.36 -14.17
N SER A 172 14.24 3.76 -13.07
CA SER A 172 14.79 3.95 -11.72
C SER A 172 16.19 3.39 -11.56
N GLU A 173 16.50 2.26 -12.19
CA GLU A 173 17.84 1.67 -12.21
C GLU A 173 18.83 2.59 -12.94
N GLN A 174 18.40 3.27 -13.99
CA GLN A 174 19.26 4.17 -14.79
C GLN A 174 19.39 5.58 -14.21
N TYR A 175 18.29 6.16 -13.68
CA TYR A 175 18.22 7.58 -13.27
C TYR A 175 18.03 7.78 -11.77
N GLY A 176 17.96 6.69 -11.00
CA GLY A 176 17.79 6.69 -9.54
C GLY A 176 16.33 6.58 -9.11
N PHE A 177 16.13 6.02 -7.91
CA PHE A 177 14.78 5.76 -7.35
C PHE A 177 13.97 7.05 -7.18
N VAL A 178 14.60 8.16 -6.76
CA VAL A 178 13.92 9.46 -6.62
C VAL A 178 13.34 9.95 -7.95
N ALA A 179 14.04 9.69 -9.06
CA ALA A 179 13.53 10.03 -10.39
C ALA A 179 12.31 9.17 -10.76
N GLY A 180 12.32 7.87 -10.46
CA GLY A 180 11.18 6.98 -10.63
C GLY A 180 9.97 7.40 -9.81
N ASP A 181 10.17 7.75 -8.53
CA ASP A 181 9.13 8.27 -7.66
C ASP A 181 8.50 9.58 -8.19
N ASN A 182 9.33 10.47 -8.75
CA ASN A 182 8.84 11.71 -9.36
C ASN A 182 7.98 11.42 -10.59
N VAL A 183 8.35 10.46 -11.43
CA VAL A 183 7.52 10.02 -12.56
C VAL A 183 6.16 9.54 -12.05
N MET A 184 6.13 8.64 -11.07
CA MET A 184 4.88 8.12 -10.48
C MET A 184 4.02 9.24 -9.89
N ARG A 185 4.63 10.20 -9.20
CA ARG A 185 3.92 11.35 -8.61
C ARG A 185 3.25 12.22 -9.68
N VAL A 186 3.96 12.52 -10.77
CA VAL A 186 3.41 13.32 -11.87
C VAL A 186 2.30 12.56 -12.60
N VAL A 187 2.50 11.28 -12.88
CA VAL A 187 1.46 10.44 -13.52
C VAL A 187 0.21 10.38 -12.65
N ALA A 188 0.34 10.07 -11.36
CA ALA A 188 -0.78 10.00 -10.43
C ALA A 188 -1.53 11.34 -10.30
N LEU A 189 -0.81 12.45 -10.21
CA LEU A 189 -1.41 13.79 -10.16
C LEU A 189 -2.18 14.11 -11.46
N THR A 190 -1.60 13.78 -12.61
CA THR A 190 -2.24 14.01 -13.91
C THR A 190 -3.52 13.18 -14.06
N LEU A 191 -3.49 11.91 -13.63
CA LEU A 191 -4.65 11.03 -13.66
C LEU A 191 -5.76 11.53 -12.71
N ASN A 192 -5.42 11.88 -11.48
CA ASN A 192 -6.37 12.38 -10.49
C ASN A 192 -7.02 13.70 -10.94
N ASN A 193 -6.24 14.62 -11.50
CA ASN A 193 -6.75 15.88 -12.03
C ASN A 193 -7.67 15.64 -13.23
N ALA A 194 -7.28 14.78 -14.18
CA ALA A 194 -8.12 14.46 -15.34
C ALA A 194 -9.43 13.79 -14.90
N GLY A 195 -9.38 12.87 -13.91
CA GLY A 195 -10.57 12.26 -13.30
C GLY A 195 -11.51 13.29 -12.72
N SER A 196 -10.99 14.23 -11.93
CA SER A 196 -11.79 15.29 -11.31
C SER A 196 -12.35 16.29 -12.33
N GLU A 197 -11.59 16.67 -13.34
CA GLU A 197 -12.01 17.61 -14.39
C GLU A 197 -13.14 17.03 -15.27
N ILE A 198 -13.06 15.77 -15.64
CA ILE A 198 -13.97 15.12 -16.61
C ILE A 198 -15.06 14.31 -15.92
N GLY A 199 -14.68 13.54 -14.86
CA GLY A 199 -15.61 12.72 -14.10
C GLY A 199 -16.32 13.45 -12.97
N GLY A 200 -15.87 14.68 -12.65
CA GLY A 200 -16.43 15.49 -11.58
C GLY A 200 -16.03 15.03 -10.17
N PRO A 201 -16.67 15.62 -9.12
CA PRO A 201 -16.28 15.40 -7.73
C PRO A 201 -16.54 13.98 -7.21
N ALA A 202 -17.35 13.20 -7.91
CA ALA A 202 -17.61 11.78 -7.57
C ALA A 202 -16.60 10.81 -8.20
N SER A 203 -15.61 11.31 -8.97
CA SER A 203 -14.56 10.47 -9.52
C SER A 203 -13.64 9.92 -8.43
N PHE A 204 -13.16 8.70 -8.63
CA PHE A 204 -12.17 8.07 -7.76
C PHE A 204 -10.89 7.79 -8.55
N CYS A 205 -9.74 7.96 -7.91
CA CYS A 205 -8.43 7.55 -8.43
C CYS A 205 -7.64 6.87 -7.31
N GLY A 206 -7.13 5.65 -7.56
CA GLY A 206 -6.38 4.88 -6.58
C GLY A 206 -5.42 3.89 -7.22
N HIS A 207 -4.50 3.35 -6.41
CA HIS A 207 -3.58 2.29 -6.82
C HIS A 207 -4.21 0.92 -6.70
N LEU A 208 -4.09 0.09 -7.75
CA LEU A 208 -4.32 -1.35 -7.71
C LEU A 208 -3.03 -2.12 -7.42
N GLU A 209 -1.93 -1.67 -8.03
CA GLU A 209 -0.58 -2.21 -7.89
C GLU A 209 0.42 -1.06 -7.85
N GLU A 210 1.70 -1.35 -7.62
CA GLU A 210 2.78 -0.35 -7.47
C GLU A 210 2.79 0.70 -8.59
N HIS A 211 2.65 0.25 -9.86
CA HIS A 211 2.67 1.11 -11.04
C HIS A 211 1.36 1.10 -11.84
N THR A 212 0.27 0.64 -11.23
CA THR A 212 -1.04 0.49 -11.84
C THR A 212 -2.09 1.26 -11.05
N LEU A 213 -2.74 2.22 -11.69
CA LEU A 213 -3.80 3.03 -11.11
C LEU A 213 -5.15 2.70 -11.76
N VAL A 214 -6.22 2.86 -11.01
CA VAL A 214 -7.60 2.77 -11.51
C VAL A 214 -8.31 4.09 -11.28
N LEU A 215 -9.09 4.50 -12.28
CA LEU A 215 -10.03 5.61 -12.18
C LEU A 215 -11.45 5.08 -12.31
N ILE A 216 -12.35 5.59 -11.51
CA ILE A 216 -13.79 5.30 -11.57
C ILE A 216 -14.50 6.62 -11.85
N VAL A 217 -15.30 6.64 -12.92
CA VAL A 217 -16.06 7.81 -13.36
C VAL A 217 -17.45 7.37 -13.80
N HIS A 218 -18.33 8.31 -14.16
CA HIS A 218 -19.55 7.99 -14.86
C HIS A 218 -19.23 7.42 -16.27
N ALA A 219 -19.96 6.42 -16.74
CA ALA A 219 -19.67 5.73 -17.99
C ALA A 219 -19.58 6.68 -19.19
N SER A 220 -20.43 7.72 -19.23
CA SER A 220 -20.39 8.72 -20.32
C SER A 220 -19.14 9.59 -20.37
N ALA A 221 -18.34 9.63 -19.28
CA ALA A 221 -17.10 10.40 -19.19
C ALA A 221 -15.87 9.60 -19.62
N LEU A 222 -16.00 8.28 -19.82
CA LEU A 222 -14.88 7.36 -19.98
C LEU A 222 -14.02 7.65 -21.21
N ASP A 223 -14.65 7.86 -22.37
CA ASP A 223 -13.94 8.12 -23.64
C ASP A 223 -13.19 9.46 -23.60
N ALA A 224 -13.84 10.49 -23.06
CA ALA A 224 -13.23 11.81 -22.88
C ALA A 224 -12.06 11.76 -21.90
N LEU A 225 -12.19 10.98 -20.81
CA LEU A 225 -11.13 10.77 -19.84
C LEU A 225 -9.94 10.02 -20.46
N HIS A 226 -10.21 8.95 -21.21
CA HIS A 226 -9.18 8.19 -21.93
C HIS A 226 -8.39 9.11 -22.88
N ALA A 227 -9.09 9.86 -23.74
CA ALA A 227 -8.45 10.79 -24.68
C ALA A 227 -7.59 11.84 -23.96
N ARG A 228 -8.08 12.42 -22.87
CA ARG A 228 -7.37 13.42 -22.06
C ARG A 228 -6.09 12.86 -21.42
N ILE A 229 -6.15 11.62 -20.92
CA ILE A 229 -4.99 10.95 -20.33
C ILE A 229 -3.91 10.67 -21.39
N VAL A 230 -4.31 10.16 -22.53
CA VAL A 230 -3.39 9.90 -23.65
C VAL A 230 -2.73 11.20 -24.15
N GLU A 231 -3.51 12.27 -24.31
CA GLU A 231 -3.02 13.60 -24.70
C GLU A 231 -1.97 14.12 -23.70
N ARG A 232 -2.29 14.11 -22.39
CA ARG A 232 -1.43 14.70 -21.37
C ARG A 232 -0.18 13.89 -21.05
N LEU A 233 -0.29 12.56 -21.01
CA LEU A 233 0.81 11.70 -20.60
C LEU A 233 1.61 11.17 -21.80
N GLY A 234 1.01 11.05 -22.97
CA GLY A 234 1.69 10.50 -24.16
C GLY A 234 2.98 11.24 -24.51
N GLU A 235 2.95 12.58 -24.46
CA GLU A 235 4.13 13.41 -24.71
C GLU A 235 4.93 13.67 -23.41
N ALA A 236 4.25 13.78 -22.26
CA ALA A 236 4.88 14.14 -20.99
C ALA A 236 5.93 13.13 -20.53
N LEU A 237 5.76 11.84 -20.83
CA LEU A 237 6.71 10.79 -20.45
C LEU A 237 8.10 10.99 -21.06
N GLU A 238 8.20 11.57 -22.27
CA GLU A 238 9.47 11.89 -22.91
C GLU A 238 10.27 12.96 -22.16
N TYR A 239 9.59 13.87 -21.46
CA TYR A 239 10.26 14.95 -20.74
C TYR A 239 10.99 14.48 -19.47
N PHE A 240 10.72 13.27 -18.97
CA PHE A 240 11.48 12.69 -17.86
C PHE A 240 12.89 12.26 -18.28
N TYR A 241 13.14 12.10 -19.57
CA TYR A 241 14.48 11.77 -20.07
C TYR A 241 15.31 13.02 -20.32
N PRO A 242 16.65 12.97 -20.11
CA PRO A 242 17.57 14.02 -20.56
C PRO A 242 17.38 14.33 -22.07
N ALA A 243 17.64 15.56 -22.49
CA ALA A 243 17.41 16.02 -23.85
C ALA A 243 18.09 15.12 -24.91
N ASP A 244 19.30 14.63 -24.60
CA ASP A 244 20.07 13.75 -25.50
C ASP A 244 19.48 12.34 -25.64
N ASN A 245 18.57 11.97 -24.75
CA ASN A 245 17.90 10.66 -24.73
C ASN A 245 16.42 10.73 -25.13
N ARG A 246 16.00 11.83 -25.78
CA ARG A 246 14.63 12.01 -26.30
C ARG A 246 14.58 11.72 -27.79
N GLY A 247 13.43 11.21 -28.24
CA GLY A 247 13.12 11.06 -29.68
C GLY A 247 13.14 9.61 -30.20
N PRO A 248 12.78 9.41 -31.47
CA PRO A 248 12.50 8.11 -32.05
C PRO A 248 13.71 7.18 -32.18
N ASN A 249 14.92 7.71 -32.12
CA ASN A 249 16.17 6.92 -32.20
C ASN A 249 16.66 6.43 -30.82
N ALA A 250 16.00 6.82 -29.73
CA ALA A 250 16.35 6.43 -28.38
C ALA A 250 15.63 5.14 -27.93
N PHE A 251 15.37 4.22 -28.85
CA PHE A 251 14.67 2.96 -28.59
C PHE A 251 15.51 2.01 -27.73
N THR A 252 15.15 1.92 -26.46
CA THR A 252 15.34 0.73 -25.65
C THR A 252 13.95 0.15 -25.36
N SER A 253 13.81 -1.17 -25.35
CA SER A 253 12.57 -1.90 -25.11
C SER A 253 11.89 -1.55 -23.74
N ASP A 254 12.63 -0.88 -22.85
CA ASP A 254 12.29 -0.65 -21.45
C ASP A 254 11.99 0.81 -21.11
N ARG A 255 11.62 1.63 -22.11
CA ARG A 255 11.21 3.03 -21.87
C ARG A 255 9.86 3.11 -21.15
N LEU A 256 9.65 4.24 -20.47
CA LEU A 256 8.35 4.58 -19.86
C LEU A 256 7.25 4.59 -20.93
N ARG A 257 6.20 3.82 -20.70
CA ARG A 257 5.05 3.68 -21.61
C ARG A 257 3.78 3.49 -20.80
N LEU A 258 2.68 3.96 -21.37
CA LEU A 258 1.35 3.71 -20.82
C LEU A 258 0.74 2.46 -21.43
N SER A 259 0.07 1.68 -20.58
CA SER A 259 -0.84 0.63 -21.02
C SER A 259 -2.19 0.92 -20.36
N ILE A 260 -3.22 1.10 -21.17
CA ILE A 260 -4.55 1.56 -20.71
C ILE A 260 -5.59 0.50 -21.09
N GLY A 261 -6.49 0.21 -20.15
CA GLY A 261 -7.67 -0.61 -20.36
C GLY A 261 -8.91 0.07 -19.80
N SER A 262 -10.06 -0.22 -20.34
CA SER A 262 -11.32 0.33 -19.87
C SER A 262 -12.43 -0.71 -19.83
N LEU A 263 -13.33 -0.58 -18.87
CA LEU A 263 -14.56 -1.35 -18.76
C LEU A 263 -15.69 -0.44 -18.30
N THR A 264 -16.91 -0.82 -18.70
CA THR A 264 -18.16 -0.21 -18.22
C THR A 264 -19.05 -1.24 -17.53
N ALA A 265 -19.99 -0.78 -16.75
CA ALA A 265 -21.00 -1.64 -16.12
C ALA A 265 -21.75 -2.53 -17.13
N GLN A 266 -21.95 -2.05 -18.35
CA GLN A 266 -22.68 -2.76 -19.42
C GLN A 266 -21.92 -4.01 -19.94
N GLN A 267 -20.62 -4.12 -19.70
CA GLN A 267 -19.79 -5.26 -20.10
C GLN A 267 -19.81 -6.41 -19.08
N GLY A 268 -20.63 -6.26 -18.01
CA GLY A 268 -20.89 -7.31 -17.01
C GLY A 268 -21.81 -8.43 -17.53
N PRO A 269 -22.22 -9.35 -16.67
CA PRO A 269 -22.02 -9.28 -15.22
C PRO A 269 -20.60 -9.56 -14.76
N PHE A 270 -20.20 -8.96 -13.62
CA PHE A 270 -18.97 -9.23 -12.90
C PHE A 270 -19.32 -9.98 -11.62
N ALA A 271 -18.58 -11.06 -11.34
CA ALA A 271 -18.87 -11.90 -10.18
C ALA A 271 -18.57 -11.19 -8.85
N ASP A 272 -17.44 -10.49 -8.80
CA ASP A 272 -16.95 -9.72 -7.66
C ASP A 272 -15.89 -8.70 -8.12
N SER A 273 -15.30 -7.98 -7.16
CA SER A 273 -14.23 -7.02 -7.42
C SER A 273 -12.96 -7.65 -7.98
N VAL A 274 -12.70 -8.94 -7.69
CA VAL A 274 -11.53 -9.67 -8.19
C VAL A 274 -11.70 -9.99 -9.68
N ASP A 275 -12.86 -10.51 -10.10
CA ASP A 275 -13.20 -10.75 -11.51
C ASP A 275 -13.14 -9.43 -12.32
N LEU A 276 -13.67 -8.34 -11.75
CA LEU A 276 -13.60 -7.02 -12.37
C LEU A 276 -12.15 -6.57 -12.61
N VAL A 277 -11.29 -6.67 -11.58
CA VAL A 277 -9.88 -6.29 -11.70
C VAL A 277 -9.15 -7.16 -12.73
N GLN A 278 -9.39 -8.46 -12.76
CA GLN A 278 -8.78 -9.36 -13.74
C GLN A 278 -9.16 -8.98 -15.16
N ARG A 279 -10.44 -8.67 -15.42
CA ARG A 279 -10.92 -8.24 -16.75
C ARG A 279 -10.38 -6.85 -17.13
N LEU A 280 -10.28 -5.92 -16.18
CA LEU A 280 -9.64 -4.62 -16.39
C LEU A 280 -8.16 -4.79 -16.79
N LEU A 281 -7.43 -5.64 -16.09
CA LEU A 281 -6.04 -5.94 -16.38
C LEU A 281 -5.87 -6.59 -17.77
N ALA A 282 -6.80 -7.47 -18.15
CA ALA A 282 -6.80 -8.13 -19.45
C ALA A 282 -7.16 -7.18 -20.62
N ALA A 283 -7.97 -6.15 -20.36
CA ALA A 283 -8.37 -5.15 -21.35
C ALA A 283 -7.27 -4.14 -21.72
N ARG A 284 -6.11 -4.16 -21.03
CA ARG A 284 -5.02 -3.20 -21.26
C ARG A 284 -4.40 -3.33 -22.65
N GLN A 285 -4.22 -2.20 -23.31
CA GLN A 285 -3.49 -2.06 -24.55
C GLN A 285 -2.38 -1.02 -24.40
N ASP A 286 -1.23 -1.26 -25.01
CA ASP A 286 -0.13 -0.30 -24.97
C ASP A 286 -0.51 0.92 -25.84
N VAL A 287 -0.38 2.10 -25.26
CA VAL A 287 -0.58 3.35 -25.98
C VAL A 287 0.66 3.58 -26.86
N ALA A 288 0.45 3.69 -28.17
CA ALA A 288 1.54 3.99 -29.09
C ALA A 288 2.16 5.36 -28.74
N ALA A 289 3.47 5.40 -28.57
CA ALA A 289 4.19 6.65 -28.42
C ALA A 289 4.02 7.48 -29.71
N GLY A 290 3.29 8.61 -29.63
CA GLY A 290 3.19 9.57 -30.74
C GLY A 290 2.27 9.10 -31.88
N GLY A 291 0.97 8.97 -31.62
CA GLY A 291 -0.04 8.89 -32.67
C GLY A 291 -0.47 10.29 -33.07
N ARG A 292 0.07 10.84 -34.17
CA ARG A 292 -0.63 11.78 -35.04
C ARG A 292 -1.46 11.00 -36.04
#